data_a96aa68f62c4e165bdc9a26b0a812c5e
#
_entry.id   a96aa68f62c4e165bdc9a26b0a812c5e
#
_cell.length_a   1.000
_cell.length_b   1.000
_cell.length_c   1.000
_cell.angle_alpha   90.00
_cell.angle_beta   90.00
_cell.angle_gamma   90.00
#
_symmetry.space_group_name_H-M   'P 1'
#
loop_
_entity.id
_entity.type
_entity.pdbx_description
1 polymer ?
#
loop_
_entity_poly.entity_id
_entity_poly.type
_entity_poly.pdbx_seq_one_letter_code
_entity_poly.pdbx_strand_id
1 'polypeptide(L)'
;MRKYDAVVIGAGNGGLVAAIRLLQGGAKVLLVEKHNLPGGFATSFRRGRFEFEASLHELNDFGTSDNAGDVRVLFDELGVTDKIEWMQIPDAYRAICTSEGLDVTMPFGVEAYIDKMESYVPGSRESVTKFFDLAEEVRLAQAYSSSVNGKTDSKVMMKEYGNFVRAGSYSVNEVLDVLKMPQKARDILSAYWCYLGANLNDMSFVHYASMVNRYMKRGASMPKMRSHEISLALVDRILELGGDVLMNTEAVKILTDEQDGGVAGVVLDDGTEIETRHVVANCAPHVVFGRMMDKVPEDVVNAVNTRKFAGRGFTMFLGLDKTADELGIENHNYFIYDTSDTAKQYALMRTIRDNSAQATVCLNRAYPECSPEGTCMMYFTTLYMADDWGRLKPSDYFRAKDYVANKMIDRFEKDTGARLRGSIEEISVATPVTYARYCGHPEGVIYGYESQYWDGLMPRLLMMGEDQKVRGLRFAGGYAMRLSGYSSAYFSGDISGRQTVGDIKKEG
;
A
#
# COMPACT_ATOMS: atom_id res chain seq x y z
N MET A 1 16.97 -7.67 -32.72
CA MET A 1 16.72 -7.25 -31.32
C MET A 1 15.81 -6.02 -31.37
N ARG A 2 14.72 -6.01 -30.61
CA ARG A 2 13.88 -4.81 -30.49
C ARG A 2 14.55 -3.83 -29.53
N LYS A 3 14.52 -2.54 -29.85
CA LYS A 3 15.18 -1.49 -29.06
C LYS A 3 14.17 -0.53 -28.46
N TYR A 4 14.29 -0.30 -27.15
CA TYR A 4 13.51 0.67 -26.38
C TYR A 4 14.46 1.57 -25.56
N ASP A 5 14.03 2.80 -25.32
CA ASP A 5 14.77 3.69 -24.43
C ASP A 5 14.67 3.25 -22.99
N ALA A 6 13.50 2.69 -22.61
CA ALA A 6 13.29 2.11 -21.28
C ALA A 6 12.37 0.89 -21.35
N VAL A 7 12.62 -0.08 -20.45
CA VAL A 7 11.72 -1.21 -20.16
C VAL A 7 11.20 -1.09 -18.74
N VAL A 8 9.88 -1.20 -18.57
CA VAL A 8 9.24 -1.27 -17.26
C VAL A 8 8.84 -2.72 -16.98
N ILE A 9 9.30 -3.27 -15.86
CA ILE A 9 9.04 -4.66 -15.47
C ILE A 9 7.96 -4.67 -14.38
N GLY A 10 6.77 -5.18 -14.72
CA GLY A 10 5.61 -5.30 -13.85
C GLY A 10 4.61 -4.16 -13.99
N ALA A 11 3.37 -4.50 -14.35
CA ALA A 11 2.23 -3.59 -14.51
C ALA A 11 1.45 -3.36 -13.20
N GLY A 12 2.13 -3.33 -12.05
CA GLY A 12 1.56 -2.84 -10.80
C GLY A 12 1.53 -1.30 -10.77
N ASN A 13 0.95 -0.72 -9.74
CA ASN A 13 0.68 0.73 -9.62
C ASN A 13 1.89 1.62 -9.95
N GLY A 14 3.06 1.31 -9.38
CA GLY A 14 4.27 2.09 -9.61
C GLY A 14 4.79 1.94 -11.05
N GLY A 15 4.75 0.73 -11.61
CA GLY A 15 5.21 0.47 -12.97
C GLY A 15 4.36 1.17 -14.03
N LEU A 16 3.03 1.16 -13.87
CA LEU A 16 2.09 1.84 -14.75
C LEU A 16 2.35 3.36 -14.78
N VAL A 17 2.51 3.97 -13.60
CA VAL A 17 2.81 5.42 -13.51
C VAL A 17 4.19 5.73 -14.08
N ALA A 18 5.20 4.91 -13.80
CA ALA A 18 6.54 5.11 -14.36
C ALA A 18 6.54 5.04 -15.89
N ALA A 19 5.80 4.09 -16.48
CA ALA A 19 5.67 3.98 -17.93
C ALA A 19 5.05 5.24 -18.55
N ILE A 20 3.96 5.78 -17.96
CA ILE A 20 3.33 7.03 -18.44
C ILE A 20 4.33 8.19 -18.37
N ARG A 21 5.07 8.34 -17.25
CA ARG A 21 6.05 9.43 -17.11
C ARG A 21 7.20 9.34 -18.11
N LEU A 22 7.67 8.13 -18.39
CA LEU A 22 8.69 7.90 -19.42
C LEU A 22 8.17 8.31 -20.80
N LEU A 23 6.95 7.91 -21.17
CA LEU A 23 6.29 8.28 -22.43
C LEU A 23 6.06 9.78 -22.55
N GLN A 24 5.55 10.43 -21.49
CA GLN A 24 5.40 11.90 -21.43
C GLN A 24 6.76 12.62 -21.56
N GLY A 25 7.85 11.98 -21.14
CA GLY A 25 9.22 12.47 -21.32
C GLY A 25 9.78 12.29 -22.73
N GLY A 26 9.04 11.60 -23.62
CA GLY A 26 9.42 11.34 -25.01
C GLY A 26 10.19 10.03 -25.24
N ALA A 27 10.31 9.18 -24.22
CA ALA A 27 11.00 7.89 -24.34
C ALA A 27 10.12 6.86 -25.07
N LYS A 28 10.74 5.97 -25.83
CA LYS A 28 10.12 4.76 -26.37
C LYS A 28 10.10 3.68 -25.29
N VAL A 29 8.94 3.26 -24.84
CA VAL A 29 8.76 2.40 -23.65
C VAL A 29 8.10 1.07 -23.98
N LEU A 30 8.63 0.00 -23.40
CA LEU A 30 7.99 -1.31 -23.30
C LEU A 30 7.64 -1.59 -21.84
N LEU A 31 6.38 -1.90 -21.56
CA LEU A 31 5.92 -2.47 -20.30
C LEU A 31 5.71 -3.97 -20.45
N VAL A 32 6.29 -4.77 -19.55
CA VAL A 32 6.09 -6.23 -19.51
C VAL A 32 5.45 -6.66 -18.20
N GLU A 33 4.44 -7.53 -18.27
CA GLU A 33 3.70 -8.06 -17.12
C GLU A 33 3.52 -9.58 -17.28
N LYS A 34 3.90 -10.34 -16.26
CA LYS A 34 3.78 -11.80 -16.27
C LYS A 34 2.34 -12.31 -16.14
N HIS A 35 1.47 -11.51 -15.55
CA HIS A 35 0.06 -11.85 -15.37
C HIS A 35 -0.77 -11.45 -16.60
N ASN A 36 -1.95 -12.02 -16.72
CA ASN A 36 -2.89 -11.69 -17.80
C ASN A 36 -3.69 -10.38 -17.53
N LEU A 37 -3.60 -9.82 -16.33
CA LEU A 37 -4.24 -8.58 -15.92
C LEU A 37 -3.23 -7.61 -15.33
N PRO A 38 -3.35 -6.29 -15.62
CA PRO A 38 -2.55 -5.26 -14.97
C PRO A 38 -3.04 -4.99 -13.54
N GLY A 39 -2.24 -4.24 -12.79
CA GLY A 39 -2.62 -3.67 -11.50
C GLY A 39 -1.90 -4.25 -10.29
N GLY A 40 -1.41 -5.48 -10.38
CA GLY A 40 -0.82 -6.14 -9.23
C GLY A 40 -1.86 -6.34 -8.11
N PHE A 41 -1.78 -5.56 -7.03
CA PHE A 41 -2.80 -5.55 -5.98
C PHE A 41 -4.05 -4.72 -6.35
N ALA A 42 -3.97 -3.80 -7.32
CA ALA A 42 -5.10 -3.03 -7.84
C ALA A 42 -5.78 -3.77 -8.99
N THR A 43 -6.37 -4.91 -8.70
CA THR A 43 -7.06 -5.77 -9.66
C THR A 43 -8.31 -6.38 -9.06
N SER A 44 -9.16 -6.97 -9.89
CA SER A 44 -10.36 -7.71 -9.47
C SER A 44 -10.34 -9.14 -10.01
N PHE A 45 -11.20 -9.98 -9.44
CA PHE A 45 -11.42 -11.34 -9.93
C PHE A 45 -12.85 -11.80 -9.66
N ARG A 46 -13.37 -12.69 -10.51
CA ARG A 46 -14.74 -13.20 -10.39
C ARG A 46 -14.79 -14.59 -9.74
N ARG A 47 -15.81 -14.78 -8.89
CA ARG A 47 -16.28 -16.08 -8.41
C ARG A 47 -17.81 -16.06 -8.39
N GLY A 48 -18.42 -17.09 -8.97
CA GLY A 48 -19.87 -17.07 -9.16
C GLY A 48 -20.32 -15.81 -9.89
N ARG A 49 -21.30 -15.13 -9.32
CA ARG A 49 -21.81 -13.84 -9.83
C ARG A 49 -21.13 -12.61 -9.24
N PHE A 50 -20.20 -12.80 -8.30
CA PHE A 50 -19.50 -11.72 -7.61
C PHE A 50 -18.17 -11.40 -8.29
N GLU A 51 -17.85 -10.11 -8.36
CA GLU A 51 -16.55 -9.62 -8.74
C GLU A 51 -15.89 -8.98 -7.51
N PHE A 52 -14.85 -9.62 -7.02
CA PHE A 52 -14.14 -9.21 -5.80
C PHE A 52 -13.00 -8.27 -6.10
N GLU A 53 -12.82 -7.28 -5.22
CA GLU A 53 -11.62 -6.45 -5.14
C GLU A 53 -10.48 -7.27 -4.54
N ALA A 54 -9.30 -7.27 -5.15
CA ALA A 54 -8.19 -8.08 -4.64
C ALA A 54 -7.60 -7.57 -3.32
N SER A 55 -7.58 -6.25 -3.12
CA SER A 55 -6.92 -5.65 -1.96
C SER A 55 -7.36 -4.23 -1.61
N LEU A 56 -7.49 -3.32 -2.59
CA LEU A 56 -7.83 -1.93 -2.30
C LEU A 56 -9.26 -1.82 -1.78
N HIS A 57 -9.45 -1.12 -0.70
CA HIS A 57 -10.77 -0.83 -0.14
C HIS A 57 -10.96 0.65 0.20
N GLU A 58 -9.87 1.41 0.22
CA GLU A 58 -9.85 2.85 0.41
C GLU A 58 -8.53 3.44 -0.10
N LEU A 59 -8.61 4.45 -0.94
CA LEU A 59 -7.46 5.22 -1.43
C LEU A 59 -7.44 6.58 -0.73
N ASN A 60 -6.45 6.79 0.11
CA ASN A 60 -6.27 8.07 0.79
C ASN A 60 -5.70 9.14 -0.15
N ASP A 61 -5.85 10.39 0.25
CA ASP A 61 -5.23 11.55 -0.39
C ASP A 61 -5.67 11.78 -1.85
N PHE A 62 -6.87 11.27 -2.21
CA PHE A 62 -7.49 11.58 -3.49
C PHE A 62 -8.35 12.85 -3.39
N GLY A 63 -9.28 12.88 -2.45
CA GLY A 63 -10.15 14.02 -2.21
C GLY A 63 -11.16 14.28 -3.33
N THR A 64 -11.71 15.49 -3.32
CA THR A 64 -12.67 16.00 -4.35
C THR A 64 -11.99 17.01 -5.26
N SER A 65 -12.68 17.47 -6.31
CA SER A 65 -12.19 18.55 -7.17
C SER A 65 -11.88 19.84 -6.40
N ASP A 66 -12.71 20.17 -5.41
CA ASP A 66 -12.56 21.40 -4.60
C ASP A 66 -11.54 21.25 -3.48
N ASN A 67 -11.20 20.02 -3.11
CA ASN A 67 -10.26 19.69 -2.06
C ASN A 67 -9.34 18.53 -2.51
N ALA A 68 -8.65 18.76 -3.63
CA ALA A 68 -7.78 17.76 -4.25
C ALA A 68 -6.62 17.35 -3.33
N GLY A 69 -6.40 16.05 -3.22
CA GLY A 69 -5.22 15.50 -2.60
C GLY A 69 -4.09 15.31 -3.62
N ASP A 70 -2.89 15.00 -3.11
CA ASP A 70 -1.70 14.87 -3.96
C ASP A 70 -1.84 13.71 -4.98
N VAL A 71 -2.58 12.64 -4.64
CA VAL A 71 -2.85 11.52 -5.57
C VAL A 71 -3.75 11.97 -6.71
N ARG A 72 -4.77 12.79 -6.45
CA ARG A 72 -5.62 13.34 -7.50
C ARG A 72 -4.83 14.25 -8.44
N VAL A 73 -4.01 15.14 -7.88
CA VAL A 73 -3.13 16.01 -8.68
C VAL A 73 -2.21 15.17 -9.58
N LEU A 74 -1.63 14.11 -9.04
CA LEU A 74 -0.82 13.19 -9.84
C LEU A 74 -1.65 12.57 -10.99
N PHE A 75 -2.86 12.10 -10.72
CA PHE A 75 -3.73 11.47 -11.73
C PHE A 75 -4.20 12.46 -12.79
N ASP A 76 -4.44 13.71 -12.41
CA ASP A 76 -4.73 14.82 -13.36
C ASP A 76 -3.53 15.03 -14.31
N GLU A 77 -2.30 15.08 -13.78
CA GLU A 77 -1.09 15.20 -14.59
C GLU A 77 -0.82 14.00 -15.50
N LEU A 78 -1.23 12.80 -15.08
CA LEU A 78 -1.15 11.59 -15.92
C LEU A 78 -2.25 11.56 -16.98
N GLY A 79 -3.32 12.34 -16.81
CA GLY A 79 -4.48 12.41 -17.72
C GLY A 79 -5.41 11.21 -17.57
N VAL A 80 -5.64 10.74 -16.33
CA VAL A 80 -6.47 9.56 -16.05
C VAL A 80 -7.63 9.80 -15.09
N THR A 81 -7.68 10.94 -14.39
CA THR A 81 -8.72 11.23 -13.39
C THR A 81 -10.12 11.12 -13.97
N ASP A 82 -10.37 11.72 -15.14
CA ASP A 82 -11.68 11.77 -15.79
C ASP A 82 -12.08 10.45 -16.47
N LYS A 83 -11.17 9.49 -16.55
CA LYS A 83 -11.45 8.14 -17.07
C LYS A 83 -12.09 7.22 -16.03
N ILE A 84 -12.14 7.65 -14.77
CA ILE A 84 -12.55 6.83 -13.62
C ILE A 84 -13.66 7.57 -12.88
N GLU A 85 -14.76 6.90 -12.61
CA GLU A 85 -15.80 7.41 -11.73
C GLU A 85 -15.41 7.13 -10.27
N TRP A 86 -15.32 8.19 -9.45
CA TRP A 86 -14.86 8.12 -8.07
C TRP A 86 -16.00 8.30 -7.08
N MET A 87 -15.92 7.61 -5.96
CA MET A 87 -16.82 7.76 -4.83
C MET A 87 -16.03 7.96 -3.53
N GLN A 88 -16.65 8.68 -2.58
CA GLN A 88 -16.10 8.92 -1.26
C GLN A 88 -16.51 7.79 -0.31
N ILE A 89 -15.59 7.37 0.55
CA ILE A 89 -15.86 6.46 1.65
C ILE A 89 -16.52 7.25 2.80
N PRO A 90 -17.60 6.73 3.41
CA PRO A 90 -18.40 7.52 4.36
C PRO A 90 -17.72 7.75 5.71
N ASP A 91 -17.03 6.74 6.26
CA ASP A 91 -16.44 6.75 7.59
C ASP A 91 -14.97 6.35 7.54
N ALA A 92 -14.16 6.84 8.50
CA ALA A 92 -12.78 6.44 8.58
C ALA A 92 -12.66 4.97 9.01
N TYR A 93 -13.23 4.62 10.16
CA TYR A 93 -13.25 3.25 10.65
C TYR A 93 -14.15 3.09 11.88
N ARG A 94 -14.56 1.83 12.15
CA ARG A 94 -15.02 1.38 13.46
C ARG A 94 -13.96 0.48 14.07
N ALA A 95 -13.44 0.87 15.23
CA ALA A 95 -12.44 0.10 15.97
C ALA A 95 -13.11 -0.63 17.15
N ILE A 96 -12.92 -1.95 17.22
CA ILE A 96 -13.54 -2.81 18.23
C ILE A 96 -12.46 -3.61 18.96
N CYS A 97 -12.40 -3.45 20.27
CA CYS A 97 -11.62 -4.29 21.18
C CYS A 97 -12.51 -4.64 22.38
N THR A 98 -13.32 -5.68 22.24
CA THR A 98 -14.37 -6.04 23.23
C THR A 98 -13.76 -6.35 24.60
N SER A 99 -12.58 -6.96 24.67
CA SER A 99 -11.85 -7.26 25.92
C SER A 99 -11.48 -6.02 26.73
N GLU A 100 -11.35 -4.86 26.08
CA GLU A 100 -10.98 -3.58 26.69
C GLU A 100 -12.15 -2.57 26.70
N GLY A 101 -13.34 -3.01 26.31
CA GLY A 101 -14.54 -2.16 26.26
C GLY A 101 -14.45 -1.03 25.23
N LEU A 102 -13.69 -1.24 24.15
CA LEU A 102 -13.56 -0.31 23.05
C LEU A 102 -14.49 -0.70 21.90
N ASP A 103 -15.40 0.21 21.53
CA ASP A 103 -16.20 0.16 20.30
C ASP A 103 -16.49 1.60 19.89
N VAL A 104 -15.80 2.08 18.87
CA VAL A 104 -15.85 3.48 18.46
C VAL A 104 -15.85 3.61 16.94
N THR A 105 -16.71 4.48 16.42
CA THR A 105 -16.74 4.85 15.00
C THR A 105 -16.16 6.25 14.85
N MET A 106 -15.11 6.38 14.04
CA MET A 106 -14.40 7.64 13.82
C MET A 106 -14.71 8.19 12.43
N PRO A 107 -15.02 9.49 12.32
CA PRO A 107 -15.28 10.14 11.04
C PRO A 107 -13.98 10.56 10.35
N PHE A 108 -14.07 10.84 9.04
CA PHE A 108 -13.10 11.68 8.35
C PHE A 108 -13.29 13.16 8.73
N GLY A 109 -12.28 13.97 8.45
CA GLY A 109 -12.23 15.39 8.83
C GLY A 109 -11.51 15.61 10.16
N VAL A 110 -10.45 16.44 10.13
CA VAL A 110 -9.58 16.65 11.32
C VAL A 110 -10.40 17.16 12.50
N GLU A 111 -11.20 18.22 12.32
CA GLU A 111 -12.03 18.78 13.41
C GLU A 111 -13.10 17.77 13.88
N ALA A 112 -13.78 17.10 12.95
CA ALA A 112 -14.77 16.08 13.28
C ALA A 112 -14.14 14.91 14.06
N TYR A 113 -12.92 14.52 13.69
CA TYR A 113 -12.16 13.48 14.39
C TYR A 113 -11.79 13.93 15.82
N ILE A 114 -11.30 15.16 15.99
CA ILE A 114 -10.96 15.76 17.30
C ILE A 114 -12.21 15.82 18.19
N ASP A 115 -13.33 16.34 17.66
CA ASP A 115 -14.59 16.42 18.40
C ASP A 115 -15.09 15.04 18.82
N LYS A 116 -15.05 14.07 17.92
CA LYS A 116 -15.46 12.70 18.20
C LYS A 116 -14.55 12.03 19.22
N MET A 117 -13.22 12.24 19.11
CA MET A 117 -12.25 11.74 20.08
C MET A 117 -12.50 12.32 21.48
N GLU A 118 -12.74 13.63 21.60
CA GLU A 118 -13.06 14.29 22.86
C GLU A 118 -14.35 13.73 23.47
N SER A 119 -15.34 13.37 22.65
CA SER A 119 -16.57 12.76 23.13
C SER A 119 -16.38 11.37 23.76
N TYR A 120 -15.41 10.61 23.22
CA TYR A 120 -15.06 9.28 23.76
C TYR A 120 -14.05 9.34 24.92
N VAL A 121 -13.16 10.35 24.88
CA VAL A 121 -12.06 10.52 25.82
C VAL A 121 -11.99 11.99 26.24
N PRO A 122 -12.83 12.43 27.20
CA PRO A 122 -12.81 13.81 27.70
C PRO A 122 -11.42 14.25 28.17
N GLY A 123 -10.98 15.43 27.73
CA GLY A 123 -9.66 15.99 28.01
C GLY A 123 -8.57 15.59 27.01
N SER A 124 -8.90 14.87 25.93
CA SER A 124 -7.94 14.48 24.89
C SER A 124 -7.72 15.56 23.83
N ARG A 125 -8.63 16.53 23.70
CA ARG A 125 -8.64 17.54 22.62
C ARG A 125 -7.27 18.19 22.38
N GLU A 126 -6.62 18.69 23.44
CA GLU A 126 -5.36 19.40 23.30
C GLU A 126 -4.25 18.52 22.69
N SER A 127 -4.12 17.28 23.17
CA SER A 127 -3.08 16.36 22.71
C SER A 127 -3.36 15.85 21.29
N VAL A 128 -4.62 15.62 20.93
CA VAL A 128 -5.03 15.20 19.58
C VAL A 128 -4.86 16.34 18.57
N THR A 129 -5.21 17.59 18.95
CA THR A 129 -4.95 18.76 18.11
C THR A 129 -3.45 18.91 17.82
N LYS A 130 -2.60 18.83 18.86
CA LYS A 130 -1.14 18.88 18.69
C LYS A 130 -0.61 17.77 17.80
N PHE A 131 -1.20 16.57 17.85
CA PHE A 131 -0.84 15.48 16.93
C PHE A 131 -1.11 15.88 15.47
N PHE A 132 -2.29 16.43 15.17
CA PHE A 132 -2.62 16.86 13.80
C PHE A 132 -1.82 18.09 13.35
N ASP A 133 -1.46 19.00 14.24
CA ASP A 133 -0.56 20.13 13.93
C ASP A 133 0.83 19.62 13.51
N LEU A 134 1.39 18.66 14.25
CA LEU A 134 2.65 18.01 13.89
C LEU A 134 2.53 17.23 12.58
N ALA A 135 1.42 16.52 12.38
CA ALA A 135 1.18 15.76 11.16
C ALA A 135 1.04 16.66 9.93
N GLU A 136 0.46 17.84 10.08
CA GLU A 136 0.41 18.83 8.99
C GLU A 136 1.80 19.45 8.72
N GLU A 137 2.60 19.72 9.73
CA GLU A 137 4.00 20.15 9.54
C GLU A 137 4.80 19.11 8.77
N VAL A 138 4.60 17.80 9.08
CA VAL A 138 5.21 16.69 8.32
C VAL A 138 4.82 16.76 6.84
N ARG A 139 3.55 16.95 6.52
CA ARG A 139 3.06 17.05 5.14
C ARG A 139 3.67 18.25 4.42
N LEU A 140 3.72 19.42 5.07
CA LEU A 140 4.29 20.63 4.48
C LEU A 140 5.80 20.48 4.23
N ALA A 141 6.54 19.84 5.14
CA ALA A 141 7.95 19.55 4.97
C ALA A 141 8.22 18.59 3.78
N GLN A 142 7.35 17.58 3.62
CA GLN A 142 7.41 16.67 2.47
C GLN A 142 7.11 17.40 1.14
N ALA A 143 6.08 18.27 1.13
CA ALA A 143 5.75 19.09 -0.04
C ALA A 143 6.89 20.03 -0.42
N TYR A 144 7.51 20.72 0.57
CA TYR A 144 8.69 21.54 0.34
C TYR A 144 9.85 20.72 -0.25
N SER A 145 10.15 19.56 0.33
CA SER A 145 11.20 18.67 -0.18
C SER A 145 10.95 18.26 -1.64
N SER A 146 9.72 17.94 -1.98
CA SER A 146 9.32 17.61 -3.36
C SER A 146 9.48 18.79 -4.30
N SER A 147 9.07 20.00 -3.90
CA SER A 147 9.16 21.22 -4.73
C SER A 147 10.58 21.62 -5.09
N VAL A 148 11.56 21.24 -4.27
CA VAL A 148 13.01 21.48 -4.52
C VAL A 148 13.77 20.24 -4.98
N ASN A 149 13.03 19.18 -5.43
CA ASN A 149 13.61 17.90 -5.88
C ASN A 149 14.59 17.28 -4.86
N GLY A 150 14.23 17.32 -3.57
CA GLY A 150 15.04 16.80 -2.47
C GLY A 150 16.25 17.67 -2.06
N LYS A 151 16.52 18.78 -2.75
CA LYS A 151 17.60 19.71 -2.42
C LYS A 151 17.15 20.74 -1.38
N THR A 152 16.78 20.25 -0.19
CA THR A 152 16.26 21.09 0.88
C THR A 152 17.33 22.03 1.47
N ASP A 153 16.94 23.28 1.78
CA ASP A 153 17.76 24.19 2.57
C ASP A 153 17.63 23.89 4.05
N SER A 154 18.74 23.58 4.71
CA SER A 154 18.75 23.23 6.14
C SER A 154 18.24 24.34 7.06
N LYS A 155 18.45 25.61 6.69
CA LYS A 155 17.92 26.76 7.46
C LYS A 155 16.41 26.86 7.36
N VAL A 156 15.85 26.63 6.16
CA VAL A 156 14.40 26.56 5.95
C VAL A 156 13.82 25.37 6.72
N MET A 157 14.43 24.19 6.62
CA MET A 157 13.99 23.01 7.34
C MET A 157 13.96 23.22 8.85
N MET A 158 15.01 23.81 9.42
CA MET A 158 15.08 24.07 10.87
C MET A 158 14.13 25.16 11.35
N LYS A 159 13.90 26.18 10.51
CA LYS A 159 13.07 27.34 10.89
C LYS A 159 11.57 27.06 10.71
N GLU A 160 11.18 26.52 9.56
CA GLU A 160 9.77 26.35 9.18
C GLU A 160 9.22 24.95 9.55
N TYR A 161 10.10 23.94 9.60
CA TYR A 161 9.73 22.53 9.83
C TYR A 161 10.57 21.88 10.95
N GLY A 162 10.86 22.64 12.00
CA GLY A 162 11.74 22.21 13.08
C GLY A 162 11.21 21.00 13.87
N ASN A 163 9.90 20.85 14.00
CA ASN A 163 9.31 19.69 14.66
C ASN A 163 9.38 18.44 13.77
N PHE A 164 9.19 18.57 12.47
CA PHE A 164 9.43 17.46 11.52
C PHE A 164 10.87 16.94 11.65
N VAL A 165 11.86 17.84 11.66
CA VAL A 165 13.27 17.45 11.80
C VAL A 165 13.52 16.72 13.13
N ARG A 166 12.96 17.22 14.24
CA ARG A 166 13.10 16.60 15.56
C ARG A 166 12.39 15.25 15.62
N ALA A 167 11.15 15.18 15.10
CA ALA A 167 10.34 13.96 15.14
C ALA A 167 10.83 12.86 14.19
N GLY A 168 11.72 13.19 13.25
CA GLY A 168 12.19 12.27 12.19
C GLY A 168 12.89 11.00 12.69
N SER A 169 13.40 11.02 13.93
CA SER A 169 14.12 9.89 14.54
C SER A 169 13.36 9.22 15.68
N TYR A 170 12.09 9.57 15.89
CA TYR A 170 11.29 9.04 16.99
C TYR A 170 10.19 8.10 16.49
N SER A 171 9.84 7.14 17.34
CA SER A 171 8.69 6.27 17.16
C SER A 171 7.37 7.03 17.45
N VAL A 172 6.26 6.45 17.03
CA VAL A 172 4.93 7.03 17.30
C VAL A 172 4.70 7.17 18.79
N ASN A 173 4.93 6.11 19.58
CA ASN A 173 4.68 6.13 21.02
C ASN A 173 5.55 7.17 21.77
N GLU A 174 6.81 7.33 21.40
CA GLU A 174 7.67 8.37 21.99
C GLU A 174 7.10 9.78 21.78
N VAL A 175 6.58 10.07 20.58
CA VAL A 175 5.95 11.37 20.33
C VAL A 175 4.63 11.52 21.08
N LEU A 176 3.79 10.47 21.12
CA LEU A 176 2.54 10.50 21.87
C LEU A 176 2.78 10.66 23.39
N ASP A 177 3.90 10.17 23.93
CA ASP A 177 4.32 10.40 25.31
C ASP A 177 4.64 11.88 25.56
N VAL A 178 5.39 12.51 24.66
CA VAL A 178 5.69 13.95 24.74
C VAL A 178 4.41 14.79 24.67
N LEU A 179 3.44 14.38 23.85
CA LEU A 179 2.14 15.03 23.73
C LEU A 179 1.22 14.78 24.95
N LYS A 180 1.59 13.90 25.86
CA LYS A 180 0.80 13.47 27.03
C LYS A 180 -0.60 12.98 26.62
N MET A 181 -0.69 12.29 25.49
CA MET A 181 -1.96 11.81 24.99
C MET A 181 -2.52 10.74 25.93
N PRO A 182 -3.81 10.82 26.36
CA PRO A 182 -4.44 9.80 27.19
C PRO A 182 -4.40 8.42 26.52
N GLN A 183 -4.20 7.35 27.29
CA GLN A 183 -4.04 5.99 26.73
C GLN A 183 -5.21 5.58 25.83
N LYS A 184 -6.46 5.79 26.26
CA LYS A 184 -7.63 5.45 25.42
C LYS A 184 -7.67 6.24 24.10
N ALA A 185 -7.18 7.49 24.06
CA ALA A 185 -7.06 8.25 22.82
C ALA A 185 -5.97 7.67 21.90
N ARG A 186 -4.85 7.20 22.47
CA ARG A 186 -3.80 6.47 21.71
C ARG A 186 -4.35 5.21 21.11
N ASP A 187 -5.12 4.43 21.89
CA ASP A 187 -5.72 3.18 21.45
C ASP A 187 -6.64 3.39 20.25
N ILE A 188 -7.47 4.43 20.28
CA ILE A 188 -8.35 4.80 19.16
C ILE A 188 -7.51 5.29 17.96
N LEU A 189 -6.57 6.21 18.19
CA LEU A 189 -5.72 6.77 17.14
C LEU A 189 -4.88 5.68 16.46
N SER A 190 -4.51 4.63 17.17
CA SER A 190 -3.62 3.57 16.67
C SER A 190 -4.27 2.63 15.64
N ALA A 191 -5.59 2.68 15.40
CA ALA A 191 -6.29 1.70 14.58
C ALA A 191 -5.67 1.44 13.20
N TYR A 192 -5.09 2.45 12.56
CA TYR A 192 -4.42 2.33 11.26
C TYR A 192 -2.99 1.75 11.29
N TRP A 193 -2.45 1.36 12.46
CA TRP A 193 -1.06 0.90 12.56
C TRP A 193 -0.72 -0.26 11.61
N CYS A 194 -1.67 -1.17 11.41
CA CYS A 194 -1.48 -2.35 10.56
C CYS A 194 -1.24 -2.00 9.09
N TYR A 195 -1.65 -0.81 8.62
CA TYR A 195 -1.39 -0.36 7.25
C TYR A 195 0.08 -0.07 6.95
N LEU A 196 0.90 0.12 7.98
CA LEU A 196 2.34 0.33 7.84
C LEU A 196 3.18 -0.86 8.33
N GLY A 197 2.57 -1.83 9.01
CA GLY A 197 3.14 -3.13 9.31
C GLY A 197 4.22 -3.16 10.40
N ALA A 198 4.44 -2.07 11.15
CA ALA A 198 5.27 -2.04 12.35
C ALA A 198 4.44 -1.58 13.54
N ASN A 199 4.68 -2.10 14.75
CA ASN A 199 3.98 -1.63 15.96
C ASN A 199 4.42 -0.20 16.32
N LEU A 200 3.62 0.52 17.12
CA LEU A 200 3.87 1.94 17.39
C LEU A 200 5.14 2.26 18.20
N ASN A 201 5.77 1.25 18.84
CA ASN A 201 7.07 1.44 19.49
C ASN A 201 8.21 1.48 18.47
N ASP A 202 8.06 0.80 17.35
CA ASP A 202 9.08 0.69 16.29
C ASP A 202 8.77 1.55 15.07
N MET A 203 7.51 1.97 14.91
CA MET A 203 7.04 2.72 13.75
C MET A 203 7.53 4.16 13.75
N SER A 204 8.03 4.63 12.63
CA SER A 204 8.37 6.04 12.42
C SER A 204 7.14 6.95 12.61
N PHE A 205 7.25 7.93 13.51
CA PHE A 205 6.19 8.93 13.70
C PHE A 205 5.85 9.66 12.41
N VAL A 206 6.86 10.08 11.66
CA VAL A 206 6.67 10.83 10.41
C VAL A 206 5.83 10.05 9.40
N HIS A 207 6.05 8.73 9.27
CA HIS A 207 5.23 7.90 8.38
C HIS A 207 3.78 7.80 8.85
N TYR A 208 3.60 7.50 10.14
CA TYR A 208 2.27 7.33 10.71
C TYR A 208 1.45 8.62 10.64
N ALA A 209 2.06 9.72 11.08
CA ALA A 209 1.43 11.04 11.07
C ALA A 209 1.07 11.49 9.65
N SER A 210 1.97 11.29 8.67
CA SER A 210 1.69 11.59 7.27
C SER A 210 0.49 10.82 6.74
N MET A 211 0.42 9.50 7.02
CA MET A 211 -0.68 8.67 6.59
C MET A 211 -2.01 9.09 7.24
N VAL A 212 -2.05 9.21 8.57
CA VAL A 212 -3.28 9.58 9.30
C VAL A 212 -3.77 10.97 8.88
N ASN A 213 -2.87 11.95 8.72
CA ASN A 213 -3.24 13.30 8.27
C ASN A 213 -3.88 13.28 6.89
N ARG A 214 -3.34 12.50 5.94
CA ARG A 214 -3.89 12.38 4.59
C ARG A 214 -5.29 11.79 4.60
N TYR A 215 -5.53 10.75 5.39
CA TYR A 215 -6.88 10.19 5.60
C TYR A 215 -7.83 11.23 6.20
N MET A 216 -7.46 11.84 7.31
CA MET A 216 -8.37 12.74 8.03
C MET A 216 -8.62 14.04 7.26
N LYS A 217 -7.65 14.55 6.52
CA LYS A 217 -7.77 15.83 5.81
C LYS A 217 -8.51 15.73 4.48
N ARG A 218 -8.41 14.59 3.79
CA ARG A 218 -8.95 14.39 2.44
C ARG A 218 -10.00 13.29 2.35
N GLY A 219 -10.19 12.52 3.43
CA GLY A 219 -10.97 11.30 3.38
C GLY A 219 -10.30 10.20 2.56
N ALA A 220 -11.09 9.21 2.24
CA ALA A 220 -10.71 8.13 1.33
C ALA A 220 -11.71 8.03 0.17
N SER A 221 -11.23 7.58 -0.97
CA SER A 221 -12.03 7.41 -2.18
C SER A 221 -11.81 6.01 -2.77
N MET A 222 -12.77 5.56 -3.56
CA MET A 222 -12.65 4.34 -4.35
C MET A 222 -13.13 4.60 -5.78
N PRO A 223 -12.59 3.90 -6.78
CA PRO A 223 -13.26 3.77 -8.06
C PRO A 223 -14.60 3.08 -7.86
N LYS A 224 -15.63 3.55 -8.55
CA LYS A 224 -17.01 3.09 -8.37
C LYS A 224 -17.17 1.58 -8.60
N MET A 225 -16.43 1.00 -9.55
CA MET A 225 -16.51 -0.44 -9.76
C MET A 225 -15.47 -1.20 -8.94
N ARG A 226 -14.18 -1.02 -9.20
CA ARG A 226 -13.07 -1.69 -8.50
C ARG A 226 -11.77 -0.92 -8.76
N SER A 227 -10.74 -1.22 -7.98
CA SER A 227 -9.40 -0.67 -8.23
C SER A 227 -8.82 -1.06 -9.60
N HIS A 228 -9.35 -2.12 -10.20
CA HIS A 228 -8.99 -2.52 -11.56
C HIS A 228 -9.26 -1.42 -12.59
N GLU A 229 -10.28 -0.58 -12.38
CA GLU A 229 -10.56 0.59 -13.24
C GLU A 229 -9.37 1.56 -13.29
N ILE A 230 -8.68 1.75 -12.16
CA ILE A 230 -7.45 2.56 -12.12
C ILE A 230 -6.40 1.96 -13.05
N SER A 231 -6.21 0.65 -12.93
CA SER A 231 -5.19 -0.07 -13.69
C SER A 231 -5.47 -0.04 -15.19
N LEU A 232 -6.73 -0.21 -15.58
CA LEU A 232 -7.15 -0.12 -16.98
C LEU A 232 -6.96 1.30 -17.54
N ALA A 233 -7.40 2.34 -16.81
CA ALA A 233 -7.21 3.73 -17.22
C ALA A 233 -5.74 4.10 -17.42
N LEU A 234 -4.83 3.56 -16.56
CA LEU A 234 -3.40 3.77 -16.70
C LEU A 234 -2.83 3.01 -17.91
N VAL A 235 -3.27 1.77 -18.18
CA VAL A 235 -2.87 1.02 -19.38
C VAL A 235 -3.35 1.72 -20.66
N ASP A 236 -4.60 2.14 -20.71
CA ASP A 236 -5.14 2.89 -21.84
C ASP A 236 -4.31 4.15 -22.10
N ARG A 237 -3.92 4.84 -21.04
CA ARG A 237 -3.06 6.02 -21.16
C ARG A 237 -1.68 5.72 -21.71
N ILE A 238 -1.08 4.60 -21.34
CA ILE A 238 0.20 4.11 -21.90
C ILE A 238 0.05 3.89 -23.41
N LEU A 239 -1.02 3.22 -23.84
CA LEU A 239 -1.30 2.93 -25.25
C LEU A 239 -1.58 4.22 -26.05
N GLU A 240 -2.34 5.16 -25.50
CA GLU A 240 -2.59 6.48 -26.11
C GLU A 240 -1.31 7.28 -26.34
N LEU A 241 -0.34 7.13 -25.45
CA LEU A 241 0.98 7.78 -25.57
C LEU A 241 1.95 7.02 -26.48
N GLY A 242 1.50 5.92 -27.10
CA GLY A 242 2.31 5.12 -28.03
C GLY A 242 3.27 4.14 -27.37
N GLY A 243 3.04 3.78 -26.10
CA GLY A 243 3.81 2.74 -25.40
C GLY A 243 3.39 1.34 -25.83
N ASP A 244 4.31 0.39 -25.75
CA ASP A 244 4.04 -1.03 -25.96
C ASP A 244 3.80 -1.74 -24.64
N VAL A 245 2.79 -2.62 -24.59
CA VAL A 245 2.42 -3.40 -23.40
C VAL A 245 2.33 -4.88 -23.75
N LEU A 246 3.09 -5.72 -23.05
CA LEU A 246 3.06 -7.17 -23.17
C LEU A 246 2.55 -7.79 -21.85
N MET A 247 1.36 -8.37 -21.90
CA MET A 247 0.80 -9.21 -20.84
C MET A 247 1.18 -10.68 -21.05
N ASN A 248 1.02 -11.53 -20.02
CA ASN A 248 1.44 -12.92 -20.02
C ASN A 248 2.91 -13.11 -20.45
N THR A 249 3.77 -12.17 -20.08
CA THR A 249 5.18 -12.12 -20.50
C THR A 249 6.03 -11.80 -19.28
N GLU A 250 6.88 -12.72 -18.87
CA GLU A 250 7.78 -12.51 -17.72
C GLU A 250 9.15 -12.01 -18.17
N ALA A 251 9.63 -10.92 -17.59
CA ALA A 251 11.03 -10.56 -17.68
C ALA A 251 11.82 -11.46 -16.71
N VAL A 252 12.67 -12.33 -17.26
CA VAL A 252 13.40 -13.34 -16.46
C VAL A 252 14.82 -12.92 -16.13
N LYS A 253 15.41 -12.00 -16.93
CA LYS A 253 16.80 -11.55 -16.72
C LYS A 253 16.99 -10.10 -17.12
N ILE A 254 17.82 -9.38 -16.36
CA ILE A 254 18.36 -8.07 -16.70
C ILE A 254 19.83 -8.27 -17.11
N LEU A 255 20.14 -7.94 -18.35
CA LEU A 255 21.48 -8.00 -18.89
C LEU A 255 22.25 -6.76 -18.46
N THR A 256 23.53 -6.95 -18.14
CA THR A 256 24.45 -5.86 -17.79
C THR A 256 25.60 -5.80 -18.76
N ASP A 257 26.07 -4.61 -19.05
CA ASP A 257 27.26 -4.35 -19.85
C ASP A 257 28.51 -4.85 -19.10
N GLU A 258 29.39 -5.57 -19.78
CA GLU A 258 30.60 -6.14 -19.18
C GLU A 258 31.64 -5.08 -18.79
N GLN A 259 31.64 -3.91 -19.45
CA GLN A 259 32.65 -2.86 -19.25
C GLN A 259 32.33 -1.97 -18.05
N ASP A 260 31.03 -1.61 -17.87
CA ASP A 260 30.62 -0.65 -16.85
C ASP A 260 29.57 -1.15 -15.87
N GLY A 261 29.09 -2.39 -16.05
CA GLY A 261 28.10 -3.02 -15.17
C GLY A 261 26.68 -2.42 -15.23
N GLY A 262 26.43 -1.47 -16.13
CA GLY A 262 25.13 -0.86 -16.33
C GLY A 262 24.15 -1.78 -17.06
N VAL A 263 22.87 -1.40 -17.08
CA VAL A 263 21.83 -2.14 -17.83
C VAL A 263 22.16 -2.13 -19.33
N ALA A 264 22.07 -3.30 -19.97
CA ALA A 264 22.27 -3.50 -21.41
C ALA A 264 21.03 -4.09 -22.10
N GLY A 265 20.12 -4.71 -21.36
CA GLY A 265 18.91 -5.29 -21.91
C GLY A 265 18.09 -6.09 -20.92
N VAL A 266 16.99 -6.67 -21.42
CA VAL A 266 16.09 -7.55 -20.67
C VAL A 266 15.81 -8.80 -21.50
N VAL A 267 15.79 -9.98 -20.86
CA VAL A 267 15.41 -11.25 -21.49
C VAL A 267 14.02 -11.61 -21.00
N LEU A 268 13.13 -11.95 -21.92
CA LEU A 268 11.79 -12.45 -21.66
C LEU A 268 11.78 -13.97 -21.51
N ASP A 269 10.68 -14.52 -20.96
CA ASP A 269 10.50 -15.96 -20.70
C ASP A 269 10.49 -16.83 -21.96
N ASP A 270 10.18 -16.25 -23.13
CA ASP A 270 10.28 -16.93 -24.43
C ASP A 270 11.70 -16.88 -25.04
N GLY A 271 12.67 -16.31 -24.32
CA GLY A 271 14.05 -16.11 -24.79
C GLY A 271 14.26 -14.85 -25.64
N THR A 272 13.22 -14.04 -25.87
CA THR A 272 13.36 -12.77 -26.61
C THR A 272 14.24 -11.78 -25.82
N GLU A 273 15.28 -11.26 -26.49
CA GLU A 273 16.13 -10.20 -25.93
C GLU A 273 15.66 -8.83 -26.39
N ILE A 274 15.52 -7.92 -25.43
CA ILE A 274 15.15 -6.52 -25.61
C ILE A 274 16.37 -5.65 -25.28
N GLU A 275 16.84 -4.86 -26.24
CA GLU A 275 17.91 -3.90 -26.01
C GLU A 275 17.36 -2.66 -25.30
N THR A 276 17.93 -2.31 -24.16
CA THR A 276 17.64 -1.07 -23.43
C THR A 276 18.78 -0.72 -22.48
N ARG A 277 18.97 0.55 -22.18
CA ARG A 277 19.91 1.02 -21.14
C ARG A 277 19.20 1.40 -19.83
N HIS A 278 17.88 1.41 -19.83
CA HIS A 278 17.10 1.81 -18.65
C HIS A 278 16.01 0.79 -18.33
N VAL A 279 15.99 0.35 -17.08
CA VAL A 279 14.95 -0.53 -16.53
C VAL A 279 14.34 0.13 -15.31
N VAL A 280 13.00 0.22 -15.27
CA VAL A 280 12.26 0.51 -14.04
C VAL A 280 11.60 -0.78 -13.58
N ALA A 281 12.09 -1.36 -12.48
CA ALA A 281 11.59 -2.60 -11.92
C ALA A 281 10.50 -2.32 -10.88
N ASN A 282 9.26 -2.69 -11.19
CA ASN A 282 8.13 -2.66 -10.25
C ASN A 282 7.93 -4.03 -9.60
N CYS A 283 9.01 -4.59 -9.10
CA CYS A 283 9.07 -5.86 -8.37
C CYS A 283 10.06 -5.76 -7.20
N ALA A 284 10.02 -6.74 -6.29
CA ALA A 284 10.85 -6.70 -5.10
C ALA A 284 12.34 -6.74 -5.47
N PRO A 285 13.21 -5.90 -4.86
CA PRO A 285 14.65 -5.93 -5.06
C PRO A 285 15.26 -7.31 -4.85
N HIS A 286 14.74 -8.11 -3.91
CA HIS A 286 15.13 -9.51 -3.70
C HIS A 286 14.94 -10.38 -4.96
N VAL A 287 13.92 -10.11 -5.76
CA VAL A 287 13.68 -10.82 -7.02
C VAL A 287 14.69 -10.37 -8.07
N VAL A 288 14.87 -9.05 -8.20
CA VAL A 288 15.80 -8.48 -9.19
C VAL A 288 17.23 -8.91 -8.91
N PHE A 289 17.73 -8.64 -7.71
CA PHE A 289 19.11 -8.91 -7.35
C PHE A 289 19.40 -10.39 -7.08
N GLY A 290 18.40 -11.15 -6.65
CA GLY A 290 18.58 -12.57 -6.33
C GLY A 290 18.31 -13.54 -7.47
N ARG A 291 17.58 -13.12 -8.54
CA ARG A 291 17.16 -14.02 -9.62
C ARG A 291 17.35 -13.49 -11.02
N MET A 292 17.26 -12.16 -11.21
CA MET A 292 17.26 -11.56 -12.55
C MET A 292 18.64 -11.04 -12.97
N MET A 293 19.59 -10.93 -12.04
CA MET A 293 20.94 -10.43 -12.31
C MET A 293 22.00 -11.44 -11.88
N ASP A 294 23.00 -11.68 -12.76
CA ASP A 294 24.09 -12.62 -12.48
C ASP A 294 25.15 -12.01 -11.54
N LYS A 295 25.34 -10.70 -11.60
CA LYS A 295 26.35 -9.98 -10.81
C LYS A 295 25.69 -8.78 -10.12
N VAL A 296 25.75 -8.77 -8.81
CA VAL A 296 25.22 -7.67 -7.98
C VAL A 296 26.30 -7.28 -6.97
N PRO A 297 26.55 -5.98 -6.74
CA PRO A 297 27.47 -5.55 -5.68
C PRO A 297 27.06 -6.07 -4.31
N GLU A 298 28.02 -6.56 -3.53
CA GLU A 298 27.76 -7.20 -2.22
C GLU A 298 27.10 -6.23 -1.24
N ASP A 299 27.48 -4.97 -1.25
CA ASP A 299 26.88 -3.92 -0.42
C ASP A 299 25.38 -3.72 -0.72
N VAL A 300 24.96 -3.89 -1.97
CA VAL A 300 23.54 -3.83 -2.37
C VAL A 300 22.77 -5.03 -1.84
N VAL A 301 23.34 -6.24 -2.00
CA VAL A 301 22.72 -7.47 -1.47
C VAL A 301 22.55 -7.38 0.06
N ASN A 302 23.59 -6.92 0.76
CA ASN A 302 23.57 -6.75 2.19
C ASN A 302 22.52 -5.71 2.63
N ALA A 303 22.44 -4.57 1.94
CA ALA A 303 21.46 -3.53 2.24
C ALA A 303 20.02 -4.03 2.06
N VAL A 304 19.74 -4.81 1.03
CA VAL A 304 18.42 -5.41 0.79
C VAL A 304 18.08 -6.46 1.86
N ASN A 305 19.02 -7.34 2.21
CA ASN A 305 18.81 -8.45 3.15
C ASN A 305 18.68 -8.01 4.62
N THR A 306 19.15 -6.82 4.98
CA THR A 306 19.01 -6.30 6.36
C THR A 306 17.61 -5.80 6.68
N ARG A 307 16.75 -5.59 5.67
CA ARG A 307 15.42 -5.06 5.87
C ARG A 307 14.42 -6.14 6.26
N LYS A 308 13.51 -5.77 7.14
CA LYS A 308 12.40 -6.64 7.53
C LYS A 308 11.23 -6.46 6.57
N PHE A 309 10.63 -7.58 6.19
CA PHE A 309 9.36 -7.58 5.48
C PHE A 309 8.21 -7.20 6.42
N ALA A 310 7.32 -6.34 5.93
CA ALA A 310 6.07 -6.00 6.60
C ALA A 310 5.07 -7.18 6.57
N GLY A 311 3.81 -6.91 6.86
CA GLY A 311 2.78 -7.95 6.98
C GLY A 311 2.55 -8.76 5.70
N ARG A 312 2.44 -10.08 5.86
CA ARG A 312 2.00 -11.02 4.83
C ARG A 312 0.49 -11.09 4.87
N GLY A 313 -0.16 -10.98 3.73
CA GLY A 313 -1.61 -10.87 3.65
C GLY A 313 -2.34 -12.22 3.69
N PHE A 314 -3.42 -12.26 4.45
CA PHE A 314 -4.47 -13.25 4.31
C PHE A 314 -5.78 -12.51 4.12
N THR A 315 -6.51 -12.78 3.04
CA THR A 315 -7.80 -12.15 2.78
C THR A 315 -8.84 -13.19 2.42
N MET A 316 -9.97 -13.14 3.13
CA MET A 316 -11.17 -13.88 2.78
C MET A 316 -12.18 -12.94 2.14
N PHE A 317 -12.75 -13.37 1.04
CA PHE A 317 -13.75 -12.67 0.25
C PHE A 317 -15.08 -13.41 0.37
N LEU A 318 -16.13 -12.71 0.77
CA LEU A 318 -17.48 -13.26 0.89
C LEU A 318 -18.43 -12.53 -0.06
N GLY A 319 -19.16 -13.31 -0.87
CA GLY A 319 -20.38 -12.90 -1.53
C GLY A 319 -21.57 -13.38 -0.70
N LEU A 320 -22.45 -12.46 -0.32
CA LEU A 320 -23.58 -12.69 0.59
C LEU A 320 -24.90 -12.48 -0.16
N ASP A 321 -25.87 -13.37 0.00
CA ASP A 321 -27.17 -13.36 -0.68
C ASP A 321 -28.20 -12.39 -0.06
N LYS A 322 -27.73 -11.46 0.77
CA LYS A 322 -28.50 -10.40 1.42
C LYS A 322 -27.75 -9.07 1.38
N THR A 323 -28.50 -7.99 1.54
CA THR A 323 -27.95 -6.64 1.67
C THR A 323 -27.21 -6.45 3.00
N ALA A 324 -26.33 -5.45 3.05
CA ALA A 324 -25.61 -5.10 4.26
C ALA A 324 -26.55 -4.74 5.43
N ASP A 325 -27.68 -4.07 5.14
CA ASP A 325 -28.69 -3.70 6.15
C ASP A 325 -29.40 -4.92 6.74
N GLU A 326 -29.80 -5.89 5.91
CA GLU A 326 -30.45 -7.14 6.38
C GLU A 326 -29.51 -7.98 7.25
N LEU A 327 -28.20 -7.88 7.03
CA LEU A 327 -27.17 -8.60 7.78
C LEU A 327 -26.70 -7.86 9.03
N GLY A 328 -27.11 -6.59 9.23
CA GLY A 328 -26.67 -5.77 10.36
C GLY A 328 -25.24 -5.24 10.23
N ILE A 329 -24.76 -5.05 9.00
CA ILE A 329 -23.43 -4.49 8.71
C ILE A 329 -23.59 -2.97 8.61
N GLU A 330 -23.06 -2.22 9.58
CA GLU A 330 -23.31 -0.78 9.72
C GLU A 330 -22.24 0.11 9.05
N ASN A 331 -20.97 -0.27 9.12
CA ASN A 331 -19.84 0.55 8.67
C ASN A 331 -19.16 -0.02 7.41
N HIS A 332 -18.42 0.84 6.72
CA HIS A 332 -17.57 0.43 5.60
C HIS A 332 -16.34 -0.33 6.07
N ASN A 333 -15.62 0.18 7.06
CA ASN A 333 -14.33 -0.34 7.51
C ASN A 333 -14.33 -0.64 9.02
N TYR A 334 -13.88 -1.84 9.40
CA TYR A 334 -13.78 -2.31 10.77
C TYR A 334 -12.35 -2.76 11.08
N PHE A 335 -11.82 -2.32 12.21
CA PHE A 335 -10.63 -2.90 12.83
C PHE A 335 -11.04 -3.62 14.11
N ILE A 336 -10.85 -4.95 14.14
CA ILE A 336 -11.25 -5.81 15.27
C ILE A 336 -10.02 -6.53 15.80
N TYR A 337 -9.74 -6.40 17.10
CA TYR A 337 -8.56 -6.97 17.73
C TYR A 337 -8.81 -7.33 19.20
N ASP A 338 -7.95 -8.22 19.78
CA ASP A 338 -8.07 -8.68 21.16
C ASP A 338 -7.43 -7.73 22.17
N THR A 339 -6.55 -6.85 21.72
CA THR A 339 -5.90 -5.84 22.56
C THR A 339 -5.58 -4.60 21.73
N SER A 340 -5.69 -3.42 22.33
CA SER A 340 -5.29 -2.14 21.72
C SER A 340 -3.76 -1.93 21.75
N ASP A 341 -3.02 -2.68 22.57
CA ASP A 341 -1.56 -2.66 22.61
C ASP A 341 -0.98 -3.22 21.30
N THR A 342 -0.50 -2.33 20.44
CA THR A 342 0.00 -2.67 19.10
C THR A 342 1.22 -3.59 19.13
N ALA A 343 2.05 -3.55 20.18
CA ALA A 343 3.17 -4.44 20.32
C ALA A 343 2.70 -5.88 20.64
N LYS A 344 1.68 -6.02 21.46
CA LYS A 344 1.04 -7.32 21.71
C LYS A 344 0.32 -7.83 20.48
N GLN A 345 -0.44 -6.96 19.77
CA GLN A 345 -1.05 -7.34 18.49
C GLN A 345 0.01 -7.87 17.53
N TYR A 346 1.10 -7.13 17.32
CA TYR A 346 2.21 -7.54 16.46
C TYR A 346 2.77 -8.92 16.85
N ALA A 347 2.94 -9.17 18.17
CA ALA A 347 3.43 -10.45 18.66
C ALA A 347 2.44 -11.60 18.37
N LEU A 348 1.14 -11.40 18.61
CA LEU A 348 0.08 -12.38 18.30
C LEU A 348 -0.04 -12.66 16.81
N MET A 349 0.14 -11.64 15.96
CA MET A 349 0.08 -11.76 14.49
C MET A 349 1.29 -12.52 13.88
N ARG A 350 2.21 -13.04 14.68
CA ARG A 350 3.34 -13.83 14.17
C ARG A 350 2.97 -15.29 13.90
N THR A 351 1.87 -15.79 14.43
CA THR A 351 1.44 -17.18 14.26
C THR A 351 0.01 -17.27 13.76
N ILE A 352 -0.30 -18.33 13.01
CA ILE A 352 -1.66 -18.63 12.54
C ILE A 352 -2.59 -18.88 13.73
N ARG A 353 -2.08 -19.52 14.78
CA ARG A 353 -2.86 -19.89 15.95
C ARG A 353 -3.35 -18.70 16.76
N ASP A 354 -2.43 -17.79 17.06
CA ASP A 354 -2.66 -16.72 18.04
C ASP A 354 -3.25 -15.47 17.42
N ASN A 355 -3.05 -15.27 16.10
CA ASN A 355 -3.55 -14.11 15.38
C ASN A 355 -5.09 -14.09 15.36
N SER A 356 -5.67 -13.01 15.88
CA SER A 356 -7.12 -12.75 15.88
C SER A 356 -7.46 -11.34 15.40
N ALA A 357 -6.46 -10.53 15.06
CA ALA A 357 -6.67 -9.21 14.51
C ALA A 357 -7.20 -9.30 13.07
N GLN A 358 -8.16 -8.44 12.73
CA GLN A 358 -8.68 -8.35 11.36
C GLN A 358 -9.11 -6.94 11.02
N ALA A 359 -8.89 -6.56 9.75
CA ALA A 359 -9.53 -5.44 9.09
C ALA A 359 -10.63 -6.00 8.18
N THR A 360 -11.85 -5.54 8.36
CA THR A 360 -13.01 -6.06 7.62
C THR A 360 -13.70 -4.91 6.90
N VAL A 361 -14.00 -5.11 5.63
CA VAL A 361 -14.57 -4.08 4.76
C VAL A 361 -15.85 -4.59 4.10
N CYS A 362 -16.86 -3.72 4.04
CA CYS A 362 -18.06 -3.91 3.24
C CYS A 362 -18.17 -2.79 2.20
N LEU A 363 -17.81 -3.06 0.95
CA LEU A 363 -17.85 -2.04 -0.12
C LEU A 363 -19.25 -1.51 -0.38
N ASN A 364 -20.30 -2.34 -0.17
CA ASN A 364 -21.68 -1.93 -0.38
C ASN A 364 -22.14 -0.81 0.57
N ARG A 365 -21.41 -0.55 1.67
CA ARG A 365 -21.69 0.61 2.54
C ARG A 365 -21.28 1.94 1.91
N ALA A 366 -20.31 1.92 1.02
CA ALA A 366 -19.91 3.08 0.23
C ALA A 366 -20.62 3.12 -1.13
N TYR A 367 -20.82 1.95 -1.76
CA TYR A 367 -21.44 1.82 -3.07
C TYR A 367 -22.35 0.58 -3.12
N PRO A 368 -23.66 0.74 -2.87
CA PRO A 368 -24.61 -0.38 -2.81
C PRO A 368 -24.65 -1.25 -4.08
N GLU A 369 -24.47 -0.65 -5.24
CA GLU A 369 -24.51 -1.32 -6.55
C GLU A 369 -23.20 -2.05 -6.93
N CYS A 370 -22.20 -2.09 -6.05
CA CYS A 370 -20.93 -2.77 -6.35
C CYS A 370 -21.03 -4.30 -6.41
N SER A 371 -22.17 -4.88 -6.00
CA SER A 371 -22.50 -6.29 -6.10
C SER A 371 -23.86 -6.48 -6.76
N PRO A 372 -24.26 -7.71 -7.15
CA PRO A 372 -25.58 -7.98 -7.69
C PRO A 372 -26.70 -7.50 -6.76
N GLU A 373 -27.82 -7.06 -7.34
CA GLU A 373 -28.99 -6.56 -6.60
C GLU A 373 -29.41 -7.53 -5.48
N GLY A 374 -29.73 -7.00 -4.29
CA GLY A 374 -30.12 -7.78 -3.11
C GLY A 374 -28.98 -8.51 -2.40
N THR A 375 -27.72 -8.20 -2.75
CA THR A 375 -26.53 -8.86 -2.18
C THR A 375 -25.55 -7.87 -1.57
N CYS A 376 -24.54 -8.36 -0.87
CA CYS A 376 -23.35 -7.56 -0.54
C CYS A 376 -22.06 -8.38 -0.57
N MET A 377 -20.94 -7.68 -0.56
CA MET A 377 -19.61 -8.28 -0.52
C MET A 377 -18.80 -7.77 0.66
N MET A 378 -18.08 -8.70 1.29
CA MET A 378 -17.18 -8.38 2.39
C MET A 378 -15.79 -8.93 2.17
N TYR A 379 -14.81 -8.19 2.68
CA TYR A 379 -13.39 -8.56 2.68
C TYR A 379 -12.88 -8.60 4.11
N PHE A 380 -12.30 -9.73 4.49
CA PHE A 380 -11.73 -9.96 5.81
C PHE A 380 -10.23 -10.12 5.64
N THR A 381 -9.47 -9.13 6.02
CA THR A 381 -8.01 -9.16 5.89
C THR A 381 -7.35 -9.27 7.25
N THR A 382 -6.38 -10.14 7.38
CA THR A 382 -5.43 -10.14 8.48
C THR A 382 -3.99 -10.22 7.97
N LEU A 383 -3.05 -9.79 8.80
CA LEU A 383 -1.65 -9.77 8.48
C LEU A 383 -0.88 -10.76 9.35
N TYR A 384 0.17 -11.34 8.77
CA TYR A 384 1.11 -12.17 9.52
C TYR A 384 2.49 -11.50 9.54
N MET A 385 2.99 -11.23 10.75
CA MET A 385 4.28 -10.55 10.96
C MET A 385 5.48 -11.51 10.96
N ALA A 386 5.24 -12.77 10.59
CA ALA A 386 6.26 -13.78 10.34
C ALA A 386 5.78 -14.75 9.25
N ASP A 387 6.69 -15.49 8.65
CA ASP A 387 6.39 -16.49 7.61
C ASP A 387 5.93 -17.83 8.22
N ASP A 388 4.80 -17.80 8.92
CA ASP A 388 4.20 -19.00 9.50
C ASP A 388 3.49 -19.86 8.44
N TRP A 389 2.97 -19.22 7.38
CA TRP A 389 2.30 -19.88 6.26
C TRP A 389 3.27 -20.65 5.36
N GLY A 390 4.45 -20.14 5.10
CA GLY A 390 5.47 -20.81 4.29
C GLY A 390 6.10 -22.02 4.98
N ARG A 391 5.92 -22.14 6.31
CA ARG A 391 6.39 -23.27 7.12
C ARG A 391 5.39 -24.39 7.28
N LEU A 392 4.14 -24.21 6.84
CA LEU A 392 3.11 -25.24 6.90
C LEU A 392 3.47 -26.44 6.02
N LYS A 393 3.19 -27.65 6.53
CA LYS A 393 3.20 -28.83 5.67
C LYS A 393 2.05 -28.74 4.66
N PRO A 394 2.23 -29.16 3.40
CA PRO A 394 1.16 -29.14 2.41
C PRO A 394 -0.15 -29.82 2.86
N SER A 395 -0.06 -30.89 3.66
CA SER A 395 -1.20 -31.60 4.26
C SER A 395 -2.03 -30.76 5.22
N ASP A 396 -1.44 -29.73 5.82
CA ASP A 396 -2.09 -28.88 6.83
C ASP A 396 -2.65 -27.58 6.27
N TYR A 397 -2.29 -27.26 5.02
CA TYR A 397 -2.58 -25.96 4.40
C TYR A 397 -4.07 -25.63 4.34
N PHE A 398 -4.90 -26.55 3.82
CA PHE A 398 -6.34 -26.30 3.72
C PHE A 398 -7.01 -26.22 5.09
N ARG A 399 -6.59 -27.07 6.04
CA ARG A 399 -7.10 -27.02 7.42
C ARG A 399 -6.77 -25.69 8.12
N ALA A 400 -5.56 -25.18 7.92
CA ALA A 400 -5.16 -23.87 8.45
C ALA A 400 -5.98 -22.74 7.78
N LYS A 401 -6.20 -22.83 6.47
CA LYS A 401 -7.01 -21.88 5.70
C LYS A 401 -8.44 -21.81 6.22
N ASP A 402 -9.09 -22.95 6.41
CA ASP A 402 -10.45 -23.07 6.93
C ASP A 402 -10.54 -22.58 8.39
N TYR A 403 -9.53 -22.92 9.21
CA TYR A 403 -9.45 -22.46 10.60
C TYR A 403 -9.45 -20.93 10.70
N VAL A 404 -8.57 -20.26 9.92
CA VAL A 404 -8.49 -18.79 9.94
C VAL A 404 -9.79 -18.16 9.42
N ALA A 405 -10.32 -18.65 8.30
CA ALA A 405 -11.55 -18.12 7.71
C ALA A 405 -12.73 -18.21 8.70
N ASN A 406 -12.92 -19.37 9.32
CA ASN A 406 -13.98 -19.57 10.32
C ASN A 406 -13.79 -18.66 11.55
N LYS A 407 -12.56 -18.56 12.05
CA LYS A 407 -12.23 -17.69 13.19
C LYS A 407 -12.57 -16.21 12.92
N MET A 408 -12.32 -15.74 11.68
CA MET A 408 -12.62 -14.36 11.29
C MET A 408 -14.13 -14.10 11.21
N ILE A 409 -14.91 -15.03 10.67
CA ILE A 409 -16.37 -14.91 10.61
C ILE A 409 -16.95 -14.92 12.02
N ASP A 410 -16.59 -15.93 12.85
CA ASP A 410 -17.06 -16.03 14.23
C ASP A 410 -16.77 -14.78 15.05
N ARG A 411 -15.56 -14.22 14.84
CA ARG A 411 -15.15 -12.99 15.52
C ARG A 411 -16.02 -11.81 15.10
N PHE A 412 -16.21 -11.62 13.79
CA PHE A 412 -17.01 -10.51 13.28
C PHE A 412 -18.45 -10.58 13.76
N GLU A 413 -19.10 -11.74 13.63
CA GLU A 413 -20.47 -11.94 14.09
C GLU A 413 -20.62 -11.69 15.60
N LYS A 414 -19.66 -12.18 16.40
CA LYS A 414 -19.66 -11.99 17.86
C LYS A 414 -19.54 -10.52 18.27
N ASP A 415 -18.61 -9.79 17.63
CA ASP A 415 -18.24 -8.45 18.10
C ASP A 415 -19.13 -7.36 17.49
N THR A 416 -19.79 -7.62 16.35
CA THR A 416 -20.68 -6.65 15.68
C THR A 416 -22.16 -6.97 15.82
N GLY A 417 -22.52 -8.23 16.08
CA GLY A 417 -23.91 -8.71 16.05
C GLY A 417 -24.44 -9.02 14.65
N ALA A 418 -23.64 -8.81 13.60
CA ALA A 418 -24.00 -9.16 12.22
C ALA A 418 -24.23 -10.69 12.06
N ARG A 419 -24.96 -11.09 11.02
CA ARG A 419 -25.35 -12.49 10.78
C ARG A 419 -24.95 -12.94 9.38
N LEU A 420 -23.75 -13.45 9.21
CA LEU A 420 -23.16 -13.75 7.90
C LEU A 420 -23.32 -15.19 7.44
N ARG A 421 -23.12 -16.17 8.35
CA ARG A 421 -22.98 -17.59 8.01
C ARG A 421 -24.15 -18.16 7.21
N GLY A 422 -25.37 -17.78 7.52
CA GLY A 422 -26.56 -18.25 6.82
C GLY A 422 -26.78 -17.65 5.44
N SER A 423 -25.98 -16.66 5.06
CA SER A 423 -26.10 -15.88 3.82
C SER A 423 -24.87 -15.94 2.93
N ILE A 424 -23.89 -16.78 3.25
CA ILE A 424 -22.69 -16.96 2.42
C ILE A 424 -23.08 -17.76 1.18
N GLU A 425 -23.03 -17.10 0.02
CA GLU A 425 -23.23 -17.70 -1.29
C GLU A 425 -21.90 -18.08 -1.94
N GLU A 426 -20.89 -17.21 -1.79
CA GLU A 426 -19.57 -17.42 -2.38
C GLU A 426 -18.48 -17.11 -1.35
N ILE A 427 -17.42 -17.94 -1.33
CA ILE A 427 -16.25 -17.74 -0.50
C ILE A 427 -14.97 -17.99 -1.29
N SER A 428 -14.05 -17.04 -1.22
CA SER A 428 -12.70 -17.21 -1.75
C SER A 428 -11.68 -16.78 -0.70
N VAL A 429 -10.53 -17.44 -0.64
CA VAL A 429 -9.50 -17.11 0.36
C VAL A 429 -8.13 -17.05 -0.30
N ALA A 430 -7.47 -15.90 -0.19
CA ALA A 430 -6.07 -15.67 -0.52
C ALA A 430 -5.24 -15.73 0.77
N THR A 431 -4.20 -16.55 0.76
CA THR A 431 -3.21 -16.65 1.85
C THR A 431 -1.92 -15.94 1.46
N PRO A 432 -0.93 -15.79 2.35
CA PRO A 432 0.40 -15.33 1.97
C PRO A 432 1.00 -16.10 0.79
N VAL A 433 0.77 -17.42 0.72
CA VAL A 433 1.22 -18.25 -0.42
C VAL A 433 0.54 -17.85 -1.73
N THR A 434 -0.74 -17.47 -1.68
CA THR A 434 -1.48 -16.97 -2.84
C THR A 434 -0.87 -15.65 -3.34
N TYR A 435 -0.62 -14.70 -2.44
CA TYR A 435 -0.02 -13.41 -2.80
C TYR A 435 1.42 -13.57 -3.32
N ALA A 436 2.24 -14.44 -2.70
CA ALA A 436 3.58 -14.74 -3.19
C ALA A 436 3.54 -15.26 -4.65
N ARG A 437 2.58 -16.14 -4.96
CA ARG A 437 2.43 -16.72 -6.29
C ARG A 437 1.98 -15.69 -7.35
N TYR A 438 0.94 -14.93 -7.05
CA TYR A 438 0.33 -14.03 -8.04
C TYR A 438 1.08 -12.70 -8.17
N CYS A 439 1.52 -12.11 -7.07
CA CYS A 439 2.19 -10.81 -7.08
C CYS A 439 3.72 -10.91 -7.14
N GLY A 440 4.31 -12.11 -6.93
CA GLY A 440 5.76 -12.30 -6.92
C GLY A 440 6.46 -11.66 -5.72
N HIS A 441 5.71 -11.28 -4.69
CA HIS A 441 6.29 -10.70 -3.48
C HIS A 441 6.84 -11.80 -2.56
N PRO A 442 8.07 -11.64 -2.02
CA PRO A 442 8.64 -12.61 -1.09
C PRO A 442 7.69 -12.88 0.07
N GLU A 443 7.50 -14.17 0.43
CA GLU A 443 6.67 -14.63 1.55
C GLU A 443 5.20 -14.13 1.53
N GLY A 444 4.73 -13.57 0.42
CA GLY A 444 3.38 -13.01 0.31
C GLY A 444 3.17 -11.69 1.05
N VAL A 445 4.24 -10.93 1.20
CA VAL A 445 4.20 -9.58 1.79
C VAL A 445 3.36 -8.64 0.93
N ILE A 446 2.48 -7.86 1.55
CA ILE A 446 1.60 -6.93 0.82
C ILE A 446 2.04 -5.47 0.90
N TYR A 447 2.87 -5.12 1.89
CA TYR A 447 3.32 -3.73 2.09
C TYR A 447 4.81 -3.46 1.80
N GLY A 448 5.59 -4.45 1.38
CA GLY A 448 7.02 -4.28 1.20
C GLY A 448 7.80 -4.37 2.53
N TYR A 449 8.62 -3.36 2.83
CA TYR A 449 9.40 -3.34 4.08
C TYR A 449 8.66 -2.67 5.24
N GLU A 450 8.90 -3.13 6.49
CA GLU A 450 8.39 -2.46 7.69
C GLU A 450 8.86 -1.01 7.76
N SER A 451 7.96 -0.13 8.23
CA SER A 451 8.24 1.29 8.43
C SER A 451 8.78 1.57 9.84
N GLN A 452 10.01 1.16 10.10
CA GLN A 452 10.65 1.34 11.40
C GLN A 452 11.26 2.74 11.55
N TYR A 453 11.38 3.26 12.80
CA TYR A 453 11.91 4.61 13.03
C TYR A 453 13.37 4.77 12.61
N TRP A 454 14.20 3.73 12.76
CA TRP A 454 15.60 3.73 12.32
C TRP A 454 15.75 3.60 10.78
N ASP A 455 14.76 3.04 10.11
CA ASP A 455 14.62 2.97 8.64
C ASP A 455 13.46 3.89 8.20
N GLY A 456 13.31 5.02 8.85
CA GLY A 456 12.29 6.03 8.58
C GLY A 456 12.59 6.84 7.31
N LEU A 457 11.83 7.93 7.13
CA LEU A 457 11.88 8.73 5.90
C LEU A 457 13.29 9.23 5.56
N MET A 458 14.03 9.77 6.54
CA MET A 458 15.37 10.32 6.27
C MET A 458 16.38 9.26 5.87
N PRO A 459 16.56 8.14 6.61
CA PRO A 459 17.39 7.04 6.14
C PRO A 459 16.97 6.52 4.77
N ARG A 460 15.67 6.39 4.51
CA ARG A 460 15.17 5.92 3.22
C ARG A 460 15.48 6.85 2.06
N LEU A 461 15.37 8.16 2.25
CA LEU A 461 15.78 9.15 1.26
C LEU A 461 17.29 9.10 0.98
N LEU A 462 18.10 8.93 2.02
CA LEU A 462 19.55 8.78 1.86
C LEU A 462 19.95 7.49 1.13
N MET A 463 19.17 6.43 1.30
CA MET A 463 19.41 5.10 0.72
C MET A 463 18.72 4.90 -0.65
N MET A 464 18.03 5.88 -1.17
CA MET A 464 17.54 5.86 -2.57
C MET A 464 18.69 5.69 -3.59
N GLY A 465 19.92 5.94 -3.19
CA GLY A 465 21.09 5.60 -3.97
C GLY A 465 21.30 4.12 -4.29
N GLU A 466 20.58 3.20 -3.65
CA GLU A 466 20.59 1.78 -4.03
C GLU A 466 20.08 1.58 -5.46
N ASP A 467 19.09 2.36 -5.85
CA ASP A 467 18.54 2.32 -7.21
C ASP A 467 19.57 2.72 -8.28
N GLN A 468 20.67 3.34 -7.86
CA GLN A 468 21.74 3.81 -8.77
C GLN A 468 23.00 2.95 -8.69
N LYS A 469 23.05 1.92 -7.82
CA LYS A 469 24.19 1.01 -7.71
C LYS A 469 24.41 0.19 -8.98
N VAL A 470 23.32 -0.02 -9.74
CA VAL A 470 23.40 -0.53 -11.11
C VAL A 470 22.94 0.60 -12.02
N ARG A 471 23.85 1.11 -12.84
CA ARG A 471 23.52 2.20 -13.77
C ARG A 471 22.37 1.78 -14.70
N GLY A 472 21.37 2.65 -14.85
CA GLY A 472 20.18 2.40 -15.65
C GLY A 472 19.10 1.56 -14.99
N LEU A 473 19.30 1.04 -13.76
CA LEU A 473 18.26 0.34 -13.00
C LEU A 473 17.63 1.27 -11.95
N ARG A 474 16.30 1.31 -11.90
CA ARG A 474 15.51 1.96 -10.84
C ARG A 474 14.37 1.07 -10.38
N PHE A 475 13.86 1.34 -9.21
CA PHE A 475 12.71 0.62 -8.65
C PHE A 475 11.48 1.52 -8.56
N ALA A 476 10.30 0.94 -8.76
CA ALA A 476 9.00 1.54 -8.51
C ALA A 476 8.14 0.61 -7.62
N GLY A 477 7.02 1.12 -7.09
CA GLY A 477 6.09 0.34 -6.27
C GLY A 477 6.43 0.32 -4.78
N GLY A 478 5.88 -0.61 -4.04
CA GLY A 478 5.92 -0.67 -2.58
C GLY A 478 7.30 -0.92 -1.95
N TYR A 479 8.29 -1.31 -2.76
CA TYR A 479 9.68 -1.49 -2.29
C TYR A 479 10.59 -0.31 -2.64
N ALA A 480 10.18 0.51 -3.62
CA ALA A 480 10.89 1.73 -3.97
C ALA A 480 10.65 2.79 -2.90
N MET A 481 11.64 3.65 -2.66
CA MET A 481 11.60 4.61 -1.54
C MET A 481 11.17 3.99 -0.20
N ARG A 482 10.90 2.68 -0.19
CA ARG A 482 10.49 1.89 0.97
C ARG A 482 9.28 2.43 1.71
N LEU A 483 8.37 3.04 0.97
CA LEU A 483 7.07 3.49 1.44
C LEU A 483 6.00 2.52 0.95
N SER A 484 5.16 2.08 1.86
CA SER A 484 4.08 1.13 1.57
C SER A 484 2.77 1.83 1.21
N GLY A 485 1.85 1.06 0.64
CA GLY A 485 0.50 1.51 0.28
C GLY A 485 0.37 1.99 -1.17
N TYR A 486 -0.87 2.17 -1.59
CA TYR A 486 -1.22 2.50 -2.98
C TYR A 486 -0.71 3.87 -3.40
N SER A 487 -1.00 4.91 -2.61
CA SER A 487 -0.56 6.29 -2.89
C SER A 487 0.95 6.38 -3.01
N SER A 488 1.68 5.74 -2.10
CA SER A 488 3.15 5.69 -2.13
C SER A 488 3.68 4.96 -3.35
N ALA A 489 3.00 3.90 -3.80
CA ALA A 489 3.39 3.17 -5.01
C ALA A 489 3.25 4.04 -6.26
N TYR A 490 2.16 4.81 -6.38
CA TYR A 490 1.99 5.77 -7.49
C TYR A 490 3.08 6.84 -7.49
N PHE A 491 3.37 7.46 -6.34
CA PHE A 491 4.43 8.46 -6.23
C PHE A 491 5.82 7.90 -6.52
N SER A 492 6.11 6.68 -6.09
CA SER A 492 7.39 6.05 -6.41
C SER A 492 7.57 5.84 -7.92
N GLY A 493 6.49 5.47 -8.62
CA GLY A 493 6.46 5.37 -10.08
C GLY A 493 6.69 6.71 -10.77
N ASP A 494 6.04 7.77 -10.28
CA ASP A 494 6.24 9.14 -10.77
C ASP A 494 7.70 9.58 -10.64
N ILE A 495 8.28 9.42 -9.45
CA ILE A 495 9.67 9.81 -9.18
C ILE A 495 10.65 9.01 -10.04
N SER A 496 10.52 7.67 -10.07
CA SER A 496 11.41 6.82 -10.84
C SER A 496 11.31 7.09 -12.34
N GLY A 497 10.10 7.31 -12.85
CA GLY A 497 9.88 7.69 -14.24
C GLY A 497 10.54 9.02 -14.61
N ARG A 498 10.31 10.08 -13.81
CA ARG A 498 10.93 11.40 -14.03
C ARG A 498 12.45 11.37 -13.95
N GLN A 499 13.00 10.63 -12.98
CA GLN A 499 14.46 10.47 -12.85
C GLN A 499 15.04 9.72 -14.04
N THR A 500 14.40 8.65 -14.51
CA THR A 500 14.87 7.91 -15.69
C THR A 500 14.81 8.75 -16.97
N VAL A 501 13.77 9.59 -17.15
CA VAL A 501 13.74 10.59 -18.24
C VAL A 501 14.93 11.52 -18.17
N GLY A 502 15.28 11.97 -16.95
CA GLY A 502 16.47 12.83 -16.75
C GLY A 502 17.78 12.14 -17.13
N ASP A 503 17.90 10.84 -16.89
CA ASP A 503 19.09 10.06 -17.24
C ASP A 503 19.16 9.83 -18.76
N ILE A 504 18.07 9.45 -19.41
CA ILE A 504 17.98 9.30 -20.87
C ILE A 504 18.40 10.60 -21.59
N LYS A 505 17.93 11.76 -21.10
CA LYS A 505 18.26 13.07 -21.70
C LYS A 505 19.73 13.48 -21.53
N LYS A 506 20.46 12.92 -20.57
CA LYS A 506 21.90 13.20 -20.40
C LYS A 506 22.78 12.30 -21.28
N GLU A 507 22.24 11.15 -21.69
CA GLU A 507 22.95 10.17 -22.52
C GLU A 507 22.75 10.41 -24.03
N GLY A 508 21.70 11.14 -24.42
CA GLY A 508 21.39 11.55 -25.81
C GLY A 508 21.82 12.97 -26.08
#